data_ccee8819648398170592a22d0da07db5
#
_entry.id   ccee8819648398170592a22d0da07db5
#
_cell.length_a   1.000
_cell.length_b   1.000
_cell.length_c   1.000
_cell.angle_alpha   90.00
_cell.angle_beta   90.00
_cell.angle_gamma   90.00
#
_symmetry.space_group_name_H-M   'P 1'
#
loop_
_entity.id
_entity.type
_entity.pdbx_description
1 polymer ?
#
loop_
_entity_poly.entity_id
_entity_poly.type
_entity_poly.pdbx_seq_one_letter_code
_entity_poly.pdbx_strand_id
1 'polypeptide(L)'
;HSNGRALPVTVLAWLAGQTEKIKLGSAIFQMPGRSPAMTAMTAVTLDQLSNGRMLLGIGSSGPQVAEGWHGQPFAKQLQRTREYVDIVRMALARERVKYHGDSYELPIPDGPGKALKLMIPPVQSKIPIYIAAIGPKNTELTAEIADGWIPTLFSPEHVAEFRPLLEAGFAKAGKSYADFD
;
A
#
# COMPACT_ATOMS: atom_id res chain seq x y z
N HIS A 1 -20.40 3.60 -3.63
CA HIS A 1 -19.74 4.34 -2.53
C HIS A 1 -19.76 3.51 -1.26
N SER A 2 -18.76 2.65 -1.05
CA SER A 2 -18.56 1.97 0.23
C SER A 2 -17.88 2.95 1.20
N ASN A 3 -18.67 3.78 1.84
CA ASN A 3 -18.23 4.69 2.88
C ASN A 3 -17.74 3.92 4.11
N GLY A 4 -16.56 3.32 4.07
CA GLY A 4 -15.87 2.82 5.26
C GLY A 4 -16.59 1.80 6.14
N ARG A 5 -17.66 1.15 5.67
CA ARG A 5 -18.54 0.32 6.49
C ARG A 5 -18.10 -1.11 6.71
N ALA A 6 -17.10 -1.60 6.00
CA ALA A 6 -16.55 -2.94 6.20
C ALA A 6 -15.03 -2.89 6.28
N LEU A 7 -14.45 -3.73 7.14
CA LEU A 7 -13.00 -3.91 7.23
C LEU A 7 -12.57 -4.95 6.18
N PRO A 8 -11.88 -4.56 5.11
CA PRO A 8 -11.45 -5.49 4.06
C PRO A 8 -10.64 -6.67 4.59
N VAL A 9 -9.90 -6.47 5.67
CA VAL A 9 -9.10 -7.51 6.33
C VAL A 9 -9.93 -8.73 6.73
N THR A 10 -11.07 -8.50 7.37
CA THR A 10 -11.94 -9.58 7.85
C THR A 10 -12.51 -10.40 6.71
N VAL A 11 -12.94 -9.72 5.64
CA VAL A 11 -13.46 -10.40 4.44
C VAL A 11 -12.37 -11.19 3.74
N LEU A 12 -11.17 -10.59 3.56
CA LEU A 12 -10.04 -11.25 2.91
C LEU A 12 -9.54 -12.46 3.72
N ALA A 13 -9.52 -12.38 5.05
CA ALA A 13 -9.15 -13.50 5.89
C ALA A 13 -10.14 -14.67 5.76
N TRP A 14 -11.44 -14.37 5.72
CA TRP A 14 -12.46 -15.38 5.49
C TRP A 14 -12.32 -16.03 4.11
N LEU A 15 -12.16 -15.23 3.05
CA LEU A 15 -11.97 -15.72 1.68
C LEU A 15 -10.69 -16.53 1.53
N ALA A 16 -9.63 -16.21 2.27
CA ALA A 16 -8.37 -16.94 2.23
C ALA A 16 -8.58 -18.42 2.64
N GLY A 17 -9.44 -18.66 3.61
CA GLY A 17 -9.79 -20.02 4.06
C GLY A 17 -10.83 -20.72 3.20
N GLN A 18 -11.56 -19.99 2.33
CA GLN A 18 -12.63 -20.56 1.49
C GLN A 18 -12.21 -20.77 0.04
N THR A 19 -11.03 -20.32 -0.35
CA THR A 19 -10.55 -20.37 -1.74
C THR A 19 -9.10 -20.85 -1.79
N GLU A 20 -8.70 -21.43 -2.92
CA GLU A 20 -7.36 -22.00 -3.08
C GLU A 20 -6.53 -21.36 -4.19
N LYS A 21 -7.15 -20.78 -5.22
CA LYS A 21 -6.48 -20.32 -6.45
C LYS A 21 -6.57 -18.83 -6.69
N ILE A 22 -7.72 -18.22 -6.39
CA ILE A 22 -7.95 -16.80 -6.65
C ILE A 22 -6.99 -15.95 -5.81
N LYS A 23 -6.38 -14.95 -6.42
CA LYS A 23 -5.62 -13.93 -5.71
C LYS A 23 -6.55 -13.03 -4.90
N LEU A 24 -6.08 -12.56 -3.76
CA LEU A 24 -6.86 -11.80 -2.80
C LEU A 24 -6.25 -10.40 -2.66
N GLY A 25 -6.93 -9.39 -3.18
CA GLY A 25 -6.46 -8.02 -3.17
C GLY A 25 -7.33 -7.10 -2.32
N SER A 26 -6.72 -6.25 -1.52
CA SER A 26 -7.43 -5.13 -0.90
C SER A 26 -7.58 -3.97 -1.88
N ALA A 27 -8.80 -3.43 -2.00
CA ALA A 27 -9.06 -2.23 -2.78
C ALA A 27 -9.94 -1.28 -1.96
N ILE A 28 -9.39 -0.70 -0.98
CA ILE A 28 -8.01 -0.59 -0.49
C ILE A 28 -7.94 -0.72 1.03
N PHE A 29 -6.75 -0.94 1.60
CA PHE A 29 -6.50 -0.58 2.98
C PHE A 29 -6.23 0.92 3.06
N GLN A 30 -7.04 1.61 3.86
CA GLN A 30 -6.93 3.06 4.04
C GLN A 30 -5.72 3.40 4.91
N MET A 31 -4.72 4.06 4.35
CA MET A 31 -3.50 4.45 5.09
C MET A 31 -3.79 5.31 6.33
N PRO A 32 -4.73 6.29 6.31
CA PRO A 32 -5.04 7.08 7.49
C PRO A 32 -5.55 6.28 8.69
N GLY A 33 -6.17 5.14 8.44
CA GLY A 33 -6.71 4.27 9.48
C GLY A 33 -5.73 3.23 10.02
N ARG A 34 -4.48 3.19 9.54
CA ARG A 34 -3.52 2.13 9.84
C ARG A 34 -2.09 2.64 9.86
N SER A 35 -1.29 2.18 10.81
CA SER A 35 0.15 2.39 10.72
C SER A 35 0.78 1.52 9.61
N PRO A 36 1.93 1.91 9.04
CA PRO A 36 2.67 1.07 8.08
C PRO A 36 2.99 -0.32 8.65
N ALA A 37 3.38 -0.38 9.92
CA ALA A 37 3.65 -1.65 10.62
C ALA A 37 2.40 -2.55 10.68
N MET A 38 1.24 -2.00 11.05
CA MET A 38 -0.02 -2.75 11.09
C MET A 38 -0.40 -3.25 9.70
N THR A 39 -0.17 -2.47 8.66
CA THR A 39 -0.43 -2.87 7.27
C THR A 39 0.49 -4.01 6.84
N ALA A 40 1.78 -3.94 7.14
CA ALA A 40 2.72 -5.01 6.83
C ALA A 40 2.38 -6.31 7.59
N MET A 41 2.07 -6.23 8.88
CA MET A 41 1.62 -7.38 9.68
C MET A 41 0.37 -8.02 9.10
N THR A 42 -0.61 -7.21 8.72
CA THR A 42 -1.86 -7.68 8.09
C THR A 42 -1.58 -8.37 6.75
N ALA A 43 -0.75 -7.75 5.91
CA ALA A 43 -0.41 -8.30 4.59
C ALA A 43 0.29 -9.66 4.70
N VAL A 44 1.27 -9.80 5.59
CA VAL A 44 1.95 -11.07 5.84
C VAL A 44 0.99 -12.13 6.41
N THR A 45 0.11 -11.76 7.32
CA THR A 45 -0.88 -12.69 7.87
C THR A 45 -1.83 -13.21 6.78
N LEU A 46 -2.34 -12.32 5.94
CA LEU A 46 -3.21 -12.70 4.82
C LEU A 46 -2.45 -13.53 3.77
N ASP A 47 -1.18 -13.24 3.55
CA ASP A 47 -0.32 -14.00 2.66
C ASP A 47 -0.13 -15.43 3.17
N GLN A 48 0.13 -15.61 4.45
CA GLN A 48 0.19 -16.92 5.11
C GLN A 48 -1.14 -17.67 5.01
N LEU A 49 -2.25 -17.04 5.39
CA LEU A 49 -3.58 -17.65 5.36
C LEU A 49 -4.00 -18.05 3.95
N SER A 50 -3.58 -17.32 2.94
CA SER A 50 -3.93 -17.57 1.55
C SER A 50 -2.91 -18.41 0.79
N ASN A 51 -1.84 -18.87 1.44
CA ASN A 51 -0.73 -19.57 0.80
C ASN A 51 -0.14 -18.81 -0.40
N GLY A 52 0.25 -17.55 -0.17
CA GLY A 52 0.97 -16.75 -1.16
C GLY A 52 0.09 -16.10 -2.22
N ARG A 53 -1.18 -15.76 -1.92
CA ARG A 53 -2.11 -15.16 -2.88
C ARG A 53 -2.46 -13.69 -2.59
N MET A 54 -1.82 -13.07 -1.58
CA MET A 54 -2.13 -11.69 -1.18
C MET A 54 -1.58 -10.65 -2.16
N LEU A 55 -2.42 -9.70 -2.54
CA LEU A 55 -2.08 -8.46 -3.24
C LEU A 55 -2.42 -7.28 -2.31
N LEU A 56 -1.44 -6.47 -1.97
CA LEU A 56 -1.62 -5.38 -1.01
C LEU A 56 -2.03 -4.09 -1.74
N GLY A 57 -3.32 -3.79 -1.78
CA GLY A 57 -3.83 -2.52 -2.27
C GLY A 57 -4.00 -1.51 -1.13
N ILE A 58 -3.38 -0.33 -1.25
CA ILE A 58 -3.41 0.77 -0.28
C ILE A 58 -3.78 2.09 -0.92
N GLY A 59 -4.16 3.07 -0.13
CA GLY A 59 -4.43 4.41 -0.63
C GLY A 59 -4.67 5.43 0.48
N SER A 60 -4.45 6.70 0.14
CA SER A 60 -4.62 7.82 1.06
C SER A 60 -6.08 8.14 1.39
N SER A 61 -7.02 7.56 0.64
CA SER A 61 -8.44 7.95 0.70
C SER A 61 -8.66 9.43 0.34
N GLY A 62 -9.73 10.02 0.84
CA GLY A 62 -10.02 11.44 0.70
C GLY A 62 -10.06 12.15 2.05
N PRO A 63 -10.14 13.50 2.06
CA PRO A 63 -10.16 14.27 3.31
C PRO A 63 -11.34 13.90 4.22
N GLN A 64 -12.50 13.57 3.65
CA GLN A 64 -13.66 13.15 4.44
C GLN A 64 -13.39 11.89 5.27
N VAL A 65 -12.59 10.97 4.75
CA VAL A 65 -12.22 9.75 5.45
C VAL A 65 -11.03 10.00 6.37
N ALA A 66 -9.97 10.64 5.86
CA ALA A 66 -8.77 10.88 6.64
C ALA A 66 -9.06 11.78 7.85
N GLU A 67 -9.63 12.95 7.64
CA GLU A 67 -9.88 13.95 8.69
C GLU A 67 -11.18 13.67 9.43
N GLY A 68 -12.28 13.41 8.68
CA GLY A 68 -13.60 13.28 9.26
C GLY A 68 -13.86 11.94 9.96
N TRP A 69 -13.15 10.87 9.59
CA TRP A 69 -13.37 9.54 10.17
C TRP A 69 -12.20 9.05 11.01
N HIS A 70 -10.96 9.27 10.55
CA HIS A 70 -9.77 8.80 11.24
C HIS A 70 -9.05 9.89 12.05
N GLY A 71 -9.48 11.17 11.96
CA GLY A 71 -8.82 12.27 12.67
C GLY A 71 -7.37 12.50 12.25
N GLN A 72 -7.00 12.11 11.04
CA GLN A 72 -5.64 12.25 10.51
C GLN A 72 -5.58 13.37 9.48
N PRO A 73 -4.63 14.31 9.58
CA PRO A 73 -4.50 15.40 8.61
C PRO A 73 -4.36 14.90 7.17
N PHE A 74 -5.14 15.46 6.27
CA PHE A 74 -5.03 15.22 4.83
C PHE A 74 -4.07 16.22 4.19
N ALA A 75 -2.79 16.10 4.54
CA ALA A 75 -1.73 16.99 4.06
C ALA A 75 -0.53 16.19 3.60
N LYS A 76 0.27 16.74 2.67
CA LYS A 76 1.51 16.17 2.14
C LYS A 76 1.34 14.71 1.65
N GLN A 77 0.23 14.39 0.96
CA GLN A 77 -0.15 13.00 0.63
C GLN A 77 0.90 12.26 -0.20
N LEU A 78 1.55 12.93 -1.16
CA LEU A 78 2.61 12.31 -1.97
C LEU A 78 3.78 11.84 -1.09
N GLN A 79 4.27 12.72 -0.23
CA GLN A 79 5.37 12.41 0.68
C GLN A 79 4.97 11.30 1.66
N ARG A 80 3.81 11.44 2.30
CA ARG A 80 3.30 10.43 3.24
C ARG A 80 3.12 9.06 2.58
N THR A 81 2.63 9.02 1.34
CA THR A 81 2.46 7.76 0.59
C THR A 81 3.81 7.11 0.32
N ARG A 82 4.81 7.86 -0.11
CA ARG A 82 6.17 7.35 -0.32
C ARG A 82 6.74 6.74 0.96
N GLU A 83 6.77 7.51 2.04
CA GLU A 83 7.31 7.07 3.32
C GLU A 83 6.55 5.84 3.87
N TYR A 84 5.24 5.81 3.69
CA TYR A 84 4.40 4.66 4.08
C TYR A 84 4.81 3.39 3.33
N VAL A 85 4.96 3.48 2.02
CA VAL A 85 5.37 2.34 1.17
C VAL A 85 6.77 1.86 1.52
N ASP A 86 7.71 2.79 1.71
CA ASP A 86 9.08 2.46 2.10
C ASP A 86 9.12 1.65 3.40
N ILE A 87 8.39 2.13 4.43
CA ILE A 87 8.31 1.44 5.72
C ILE A 87 7.65 0.06 5.58
N VAL A 88 6.57 -0.03 4.79
CA VAL A 88 5.90 -1.32 4.54
C VAL A 88 6.85 -2.29 3.84
N ARG A 89 7.61 -1.85 2.83
CA ARG A 89 8.59 -2.69 2.14
C ARG A 89 9.71 -3.16 3.06
N MET A 90 10.29 -2.28 3.88
CA MET A 90 11.29 -2.64 4.90
C MET A 90 10.74 -3.71 5.85
N ALA A 91 9.49 -3.52 6.33
CA ALA A 91 8.86 -4.47 7.22
C ALA A 91 8.62 -5.83 6.53
N LEU A 92 8.11 -5.85 5.29
CA LEU A 92 7.88 -7.08 4.52
C LEU A 92 9.19 -7.80 4.18
N ALA A 93 10.29 -7.08 3.98
CA ALA A 93 11.64 -7.63 3.82
C ALA A 93 12.23 -8.15 5.14
N ARG A 94 11.50 -8.00 6.25
CA ARG A 94 11.94 -8.39 7.61
C ARG A 94 13.21 -7.67 8.07
N GLU A 95 13.39 -6.45 7.62
CA GLU A 95 14.42 -5.56 8.14
C GLU A 95 14.03 -5.02 9.52
N ARG A 96 15.02 -4.57 10.29
CA ARG A 96 14.76 -3.74 11.46
C ARG A 96 14.35 -2.37 10.98
N VAL A 97 13.07 -2.03 11.12
CA VAL A 97 12.52 -0.78 10.59
C VAL A 97 13.09 0.41 11.33
N LYS A 98 13.92 1.17 10.63
CA LYS A 98 14.41 2.50 11.03
C LYS A 98 14.10 3.46 9.90
N TYR A 99 13.35 4.49 10.19
CA TYR A 99 12.92 5.44 9.17
C TYR A 99 12.91 6.86 9.74
N HIS A 100 13.49 7.80 9.02
CA HIS A 100 13.55 9.20 9.37
C HIS A 100 12.95 9.99 8.22
N GLY A 101 11.70 10.39 8.35
CA GLY A 101 10.95 11.11 7.33
C GLY A 101 10.16 12.29 7.91
N ASP A 102 9.50 13.01 7.03
CA ASP A 102 8.65 14.15 7.42
C ASP A 102 7.34 13.71 8.09
N SER A 103 6.83 12.55 7.73
CA SER A 103 5.54 12.03 8.18
C SER A 103 5.69 10.88 9.18
N TYR A 104 6.80 10.19 9.12
CA TYR A 104 7.08 9.03 9.97
C TYR A 104 8.49 9.09 10.53
N GLU A 105 8.59 8.90 11.85
CA GLU A 105 9.85 8.77 12.59
C GLU A 105 9.81 7.45 13.36
N LEU A 106 10.68 6.50 13.02
CA LEU A 106 10.68 5.16 13.61
C LEU A 106 12.12 4.67 13.91
N PRO A 107 12.44 4.29 15.16
CA PRO A 107 11.64 4.55 16.36
C PRO A 107 11.57 6.03 16.71
N ILE A 108 10.61 6.42 17.54
CA ILE A 108 10.52 7.79 18.05
C ILE A 108 11.81 8.14 18.80
N PRO A 109 12.46 9.29 18.50
CA PRO A 109 13.66 9.73 19.19
C PRO A 109 13.44 9.89 20.69
N ASP A 110 14.49 9.72 21.44
CA ASP A 110 14.54 9.94 22.91
C ASP A 110 13.53 9.13 23.72
N GLY A 111 12.88 8.14 23.09
CA GLY A 111 11.95 7.24 23.74
C GLY A 111 12.55 5.85 24.02
N PRO A 112 11.84 5.01 24.78
CA PRO A 112 12.27 3.64 25.08
C PRO A 112 12.09 2.69 23.89
N GLY A 113 11.50 3.17 22.77
CA GLY A 113 11.22 2.40 21.58
C GLY A 113 12.46 1.88 20.89
N LYS A 114 12.37 0.68 20.31
CA LYS A 114 13.46 0.06 19.54
C LYS A 114 12.97 -0.34 18.15
N ALA A 115 13.86 -0.29 17.18
CA ALA A 115 13.57 -0.79 15.84
C ALA A 115 13.23 -2.29 15.88
N LEU A 116 12.03 -2.62 15.40
CA LEU A 116 11.52 -3.98 15.36
C LEU A 116 11.52 -4.52 13.93
N LYS A 117 11.39 -5.82 13.79
CA LYS A 117 11.18 -6.52 12.52
C LYS A 117 10.04 -7.52 12.63
N LEU A 118 9.41 -7.85 11.51
CA LEU A 118 8.42 -8.91 11.47
C LEU A 118 9.04 -10.26 11.80
N MET A 119 8.38 -11.01 12.69
CA MET A 119 8.81 -12.35 13.09
C MET A 119 8.39 -13.41 12.06
N ILE A 120 7.25 -13.20 11.40
CA ILE A 120 6.68 -14.12 10.43
C ILE A 120 7.16 -13.73 9.02
N PRO A 121 7.72 -14.64 8.22
CA PRO A 121 8.07 -14.38 6.83
C PRO A 121 6.82 -14.42 5.94
N PRO A 122 6.76 -13.67 4.84
CA PRO A 122 5.76 -13.88 3.82
C PRO A 122 6.00 -15.24 3.12
N VAL A 123 4.94 -15.81 2.54
CA VAL A 123 5.02 -17.00 1.66
C VAL A 123 5.56 -16.59 0.30
N GLN A 124 5.07 -15.47 -0.23
CA GLN A 124 5.59 -14.89 -1.45
C GLN A 124 7.00 -14.32 -1.23
N SER A 125 7.88 -14.43 -2.22
CA SER A 125 9.18 -13.74 -2.19
C SER A 125 9.04 -12.22 -2.10
N LYS A 126 7.93 -11.70 -2.65
CA LYS A 126 7.53 -10.30 -2.59
C LYS A 126 6.01 -10.21 -2.64
N ILE A 127 5.38 -9.60 -1.63
CA ILE A 127 3.96 -9.24 -1.70
C ILE A 127 3.82 -7.99 -2.56
N PRO A 128 3.10 -8.05 -3.71
CA PRO A 128 2.95 -6.88 -4.57
C PRO A 128 2.14 -5.78 -3.88
N ILE A 129 2.59 -4.53 -4.05
CA ILE A 129 1.92 -3.34 -3.51
C ILE A 129 1.26 -2.58 -4.65
N TYR A 130 -0.04 -2.41 -4.56
CA TYR A 130 -0.85 -1.60 -5.47
C TYR A 130 -1.29 -0.33 -4.78
N ILE A 131 -1.23 0.80 -5.47
CA ILE A 131 -1.68 2.08 -4.91
C ILE A 131 -2.90 2.58 -5.67
N ALA A 132 -3.96 2.90 -4.93
CA ALA A 132 -5.09 3.63 -5.48
C ALA A 132 -4.71 5.11 -5.59
N ALA A 133 -4.59 5.58 -6.82
CA ALA A 133 -4.17 6.94 -7.10
C ALA A 133 -5.08 7.62 -8.13
N ILE A 134 -5.38 8.88 -7.85
CA ILE A 134 -6.12 9.78 -8.73
C ILE A 134 -5.27 11.05 -8.91
N GLY A 135 -5.27 11.56 -10.13
CA GLY A 135 -4.54 12.76 -10.51
C GLY A 135 -3.07 12.52 -10.88
N PRO A 136 -2.51 13.42 -11.69
CA PRO A 136 -1.25 13.18 -12.39
C PRO A 136 -0.07 12.84 -11.48
N LYS A 137 0.15 13.63 -10.44
CA LYS A 137 1.29 13.43 -9.51
C LYS A 137 1.20 12.15 -8.70
N ASN A 138 -0.02 11.74 -8.32
CA ASN A 138 -0.22 10.48 -7.60
C ASN A 138 -0.01 9.28 -8.52
N THR A 139 -0.48 9.35 -9.77
CA THR A 139 -0.27 8.30 -10.78
C THR A 139 1.21 8.13 -11.11
N GLU A 140 1.94 9.23 -11.33
CA GLU A 140 3.39 9.21 -11.53
C GLU A 140 4.13 8.59 -10.33
N LEU A 141 3.80 9.04 -9.11
CA LEU A 141 4.37 8.46 -7.88
C LEU A 141 4.07 6.96 -7.77
N THR A 142 2.84 6.55 -8.08
CA THR A 142 2.45 5.14 -8.04
C THR A 142 3.30 4.29 -8.98
N ALA A 143 3.50 4.73 -10.22
CA ALA A 143 4.37 4.05 -11.18
C ALA A 143 5.82 3.96 -10.70
N GLU A 144 6.30 4.99 -10.01
CA GLU A 144 7.65 5.00 -9.43
C GLU A 144 7.80 3.96 -8.31
N ILE A 145 6.91 3.97 -7.30
CA ILE A 145 7.14 3.24 -6.03
C ILE A 145 6.37 1.94 -5.86
N ALA A 146 5.29 1.71 -6.62
CA ALA A 146 4.41 0.55 -6.48
C ALA A 146 4.68 -0.54 -7.52
N ASP A 147 4.02 -1.69 -7.36
CA ASP A 147 4.06 -2.82 -8.29
C ASP A 147 2.81 -2.83 -9.19
N GLY A 148 1.83 -1.98 -8.88
CA GLY A 148 0.62 -1.82 -9.69
C GLY A 148 -0.21 -0.61 -9.27
N TRP A 149 -1.21 -0.31 -10.09
CA TRP A 149 -2.09 0.84 -9.92
C TRP A 149 -3.56 0.42 -9.86
N ILE A 150 -4.29 1.01 -8.93
CA ILE A 150 -5.74 0.87 -8.83
C ILE A 150 -6.40 2.20 -9.23
N PRO A 151 -6.77 2.37 -10.49
CA PRO A 151 -7.46 3.58 -10.94
C PRO A 151 -8.91 3.62 -10.45
N THR A 152 -9.45 4.83 -10.35
CA THR A 152 -10.89 5.02 -10.11
C THR A 152 -11.56 5.40 -11.43
N LEU A 153 -12.71 4.79 -11.72
CA LEU A 153 -13.47 5.03 -12.95
C LEU A 153 -12.63 4.83 -14.23
N PHE A 154 -11.84 3.77 -14.22
CA PHE A 154 -10.97 3.44 -15.34
C PHE A 154 -11.77 2.93 -16.55
N SER A 155 -11.41 3.42 -17.73
CA SER A 155 -11.88 2.90 -19.01
C SER A 155 -10.68 2.57 -19.89
N PRO A 156 -10.61 1.37 -20.48
CA PRO A 156 -9.49 0.97 -21.35
C PRO A 156 -9.26 1.93 -22.53
N GLU A 157 -10.30 2.59 -23.01
CA GLU A 157 -10.22 3.55 -24.12
C GLU A 157 -9.42 4.80 -23.77
N HIS A 158 -9.37 5.13 -22.47
CA HIS A 158 -8.64 6.31 -21.95
C HIS A 158 -7.27 5.99 -21.39
N VAL A 159 -6.79 4.75 -21.51
CA VAL A 159 -5.47 4.35 -20.99
C VAL A 159 -4.33 5.21 -21.55
N ALA A 160 -4.48 5.67 -22.81
CA ALA A 160 -3.48 6.50 -23.46
C ALA A 160 -3.21 7.83 -22.74
N GLU A 161 -4.17 8.36 -22.00
CA GLU A 161 -4.03 9.60 -21.23
C GLU A 161 -3.11 9.43 -20.03
N PHE A 162 -3.03 8.21 -19.47
CA PHE A 162 -2.21 7.89 -18.32
C PHE A 162 -0.78 7.46 -18.66
N ARG A 163 -0.54 7.03 -19.92
CA ARG A 163 0.78 6.56 -20.37
C ARG A 163 1.92 7.51 -20.04
N PRO A 164 1.86 8.81 -20.35
CA PRO A 164 2.96 9.73 -20.05
C PRO A 164 3.27 9.83 -18.56
N LEU A 165 2.23 9.71 -17.73
CA LEU A 165 2.37 9.77 -16.27
C LEU A 165 3.04 8.51 -15.73
N LEU A 166 2.62 7.34 -16.23
CA LEU A 166 3.23 6.05 -15.84
C LEU A 166 4.68 5.98 -16.31
N GLU A 167 4.97 6.35 -17.54
CA GLU A 167 6.33 6.37 -18.10
C GLU A 167 7.26 7.32 -17.36
N ALA A 168 6.76 8.50 -16.93
CA ALA A 168 7.51 9.42 -16.10
C ALA A 168 7.88 8.80 -14.72
N GLY A 169 6.96 8.06 -14.11
CA GLY A 169 7.22 7.33 -12.88
C GLY A 169 8.21 6.16 -13.09
N PHE A 170 8.02 5.39 -14.14
CA PHE A 170 8.93 4.29 -14.50
C PHE A 170 10.36 4.78 -14.73
N ALA A 171 10.53 5.89 -15.45
CA ALA A 171 11.84 6.46 -15.73
C ALA A 171 12.60 6.80 -14.43
N LYS A 172 11.91 7.25 -13.38
CA LYS A 172 12.53 7.55 -12.08
C LYS A 172 13.01 6.31 -11.34
N ALA A 173 12.35 5.17 -11.56
CA ALA A 173 12.62 3.92 -10.85
C ALA A 173 13.37 2.87 -11.70
N GLY A 174 13.68 3.17 -12.95
CA GLY A 174 14.26 2.21 -13.87
C GLY A 174 13.36 1.01 -14.19
N LYS A 175 12.03 1.24 -14.20
CA LYS A 175 11.00 0.23 -14.48
C LYS A 175 10.47 0.33 -15.89
N SER A 176 9.65 -0.64 -16.24
CA SER A 176 8.88 -0.70 -17.48
C SER A 176 7.46 -1.24 -17.21
N TYR A 177 6.63 -1.31 -18.24
CA TYR A 177 5.32 -1.97 -18.15
C TYR A 177 5.41 -3.46 -17.82
N ALA A 178 6.54 -4.11 -18.05
CA ALA A 178 6.74 -5.52 -17.68
C ALA A 178 6.83 -5.73 -16.15
N ASP A 179 7.15 -4.66 -15.41
CA ASP A 179 7.35 -4.67 -13.96
C ASP A 179 6.13 -4.14 -13.19
N PHE A 180 5.03 -3.86 -13.90
CA PHE A 180 3.90 -3.11 -13.34
C PHE A 180 2.55 -3.62 -13.87
N ASP A 181 1.57 -3.75 -12.97
CA ASP A 181 0.22 -4.25 -13.23
C ASP A 181 -0.85 -3.16 -13.08
#